data_35d54e44d9493a5a9f5981f7e2cf0e17
#
_entry.id   35d54e44d9493a5a9f5981f7e2cf0e17
#
_cell.length_a   1.000
_cell.length_b   1.000
_cell.length_c   1.000
_cell.angle_alpha   90.00
_cell.angle_beta   90.00
_cell.angle_gamma   90.00
#
_symmetry.space_group_name_H-M   'P 1'
#
loop_
_entity.id
_entity.type
_entity.pdbx_description
1 polymer ?
#
loop_
_entity_poly.entity_id
_entity_poly.type
_entity_poly.pdbx_seq_one_letter_code
_entity_poly.pdbx_strand_id
1 'polypeptide(L)'
;MKTKRRAFLQRATGLLGLTGLLSLVETKTGANGLPRKSSKAKKPYVVFVTGDHEYSGELTLPLIAAELEKNYGMRTKVLKSEPDYNGEKDIPGLEALREADLAVFFLRWRQLPQDQLNYIDEYLKSGKPVMGFRTTTHAFNYPDGDSRKAWNAFAEKAFGAPPGWGGAAKHTHYGHNSTTDVTVIPAAASNPILTGVAPSFHVASWLYRVQPDYPPKDATLLLMGKAVNPDKEAIDNPVAWTWKNGWGGRAFITTMGHPEDFQVEAFQRLVVNAIHWELGLPVPKNWKGKLDINVPYGHPKKS
;
A
#
# COMPACT_ATOMS: atom_id res chain seq x y z
N MET A 1 24.29 60.34 0.58
CA MET A 1 23.48 61.05 -0.44
C MET A 1 22.17 60.31 -0.48
N LYS A 2 21.08 60.75 0.21
CA LYS A 2 20.02 61.69 -0.23
C LYS A 2 19.62 61.36 -1.67
N THR A 3 18.39 61.04 -2.03
CA THR A 3 17.04 61.60 -1.79
C THR A 3 16.03 60.76 -2.57
N LYS A 4 14.85 60.58 -2.33
CA LYS A 4 13.54 61.15 -1.95
C LYS A 4 12.40 60.33 -2.57
N ARG A 5 11.48 59.96 -1.76
CA ARG A 5 10.02 60.01 -1.76
C ARG A 5 9.32 60.67 -2.96
N ARG A 6 8.17 60.04 -3.38
CA ARG A 6 6.88 60.78 -3.49
C ARG A 6 5.68 59.84 -3.54
N ALA A 7 4.79 60.04 -2.64
CA ALA A 7 3.40 59.58 -2.62
C ALA A 7 2.52 60.46 -3.52
N PHE A 8 1.41 59.93 -4.02
CA PHE A 8 0.29 60.73 -4.50
C PHE A 8 -1.03 60.06 -4.13
N LEU A 9 -1.72 60.72 -3.19
CA LEU A 9 -3.16 60.54 -2.94
C LEU A 9 -3.91 61.49 -3.87
N GLN A 10 -5.05 61.07 -4.40
CA GLN A 10 -6.18 62.01 -4.59
C GLN A 10 -7.53 61.27 -4.51
N ARG A 11 -8.37 61.85 -3.67
CA ARG A 11 -9.80 61.62 -3.47
C ARG A 11 -10.61 62.33 -4.58
N ALA A 12 -11.79 61.85 -4.89
CA ALA A 12 -12.93 62.69 -5.19
C ALA A 12 -14.26 61.98 -5.00
N THR A 13 -15.08 62.59 -4.30
CA THR A 13 -16.46 62.40 -3.85
C THR A 13 -17.48 62.85 -4.93
N GLY A 14 -18.74 62.39 -4.80
CA GLY A 14 -19.96 63.02 -5.33
C GLY A 14 -20.95 61.97 -5.84
N LEU A 15 -22.02 61.74 -5.35
CA LEU A 15 -23.27 62.26 -4.76
C LEU A 15 -24.49 61.98 -5.65
N LEU A 16 -25.49 61.30 -5.06
CA LEU A 16 -26.95 61.39 -5.19
C LEU A 16 -27.68 61.12 -6.54
N GLY A 17 -28.54 60.07 -6.53
CA GLY A 17 -29.98 60.30 -6.47
C GLY A 17 -30.75 59.72 -7.65
N LEU A 18 -31.62 58.76 -7.49
CA LEU A 18 -33.09 58.91 -7.71
C LEU A 18 -33.80 57.56 -7.66
N THR A 19 -34.83 57.55 -6.86
CA THR A 19 -35.89 56.56 -6.70
C THR A 19 -36.59 56.19 -7.99
N GLY A 20 -36.84 54.88 -8.21
CA GLY A 20 -37.75 54.36 -9.19
C GLY A 20 -38.36 53.05 -8.73
N LEU A 21 -39.54 53.11 -8.14
CA LEU A 21 -40.43 51.96 -7.92
C LEU A 21 -40.84 51.37 -9.29
N LEU A 22 -40.68 50.07 -9.50
CA LEU A 22 -41.52 49.35 -10.44
C LEU A 22 -41.60 47.86 -10.05
N SER A 23 -42.80 47.55 -9.58
CA SER A 23 -43.60 46.31 -9.67
C SER A 23 -42.90 44.95 -9.79
N LEU A 24 -43.18 44.16 -8.74
CA LEU A 24 -43.10 42.70 -8.76
C LEU A 24 -43.89 42.10 -9.91
N VAL A 25 -43.21 41.28 -10.71
CA VAL A 25 -43.85 40.20 -11.44
C VAL A 25 -43.21 38.91 -10.95
N GLU A 26 -43.91 38.21 -10.07
CA GLU A 26 -43.62 36.83 -9.72
C GLU A 26 -43.92 35.95 -10.92
N THR A 27 -42.90 35.53 -11.64
CA THR A 27 -43.00 34.37 -12.54
C THR A 27 -42.60 33.12 -11.71
N LYS A 28 -43.58 32.43 -11.20
CA LYS A 28 -43.40 31.01 -10.74
C LYS A 28 -43.08 30.14 -11.93
N THR A 29 -41.82 30.01 -12.26
CA THR A 29 -41.35 28.87 -13.08
C THR A 29 -41.18 27.67 -12.17
N GLY A 30 -42.12 26.73 -12.23
CA GLY A 30 -42.03 25.44 -11.58
C GLY A 30 -40.84 24.66 -12.12
N ALA A 31 -39.76 24.65 -11.37
CA ALA A 31 -38.68 23.72 -11.59
C ALA A 31 -39.10 22.34 -11.03
N ASN A 32 -39.67 21.50 -11.90
CA ASN A 32 -39.77 20.05 -11.65
C ASN A 32 -38.33 19.49 -11.63
N GLY A 33 -37.64 19.70 -10.54
CA GLY A 33 -36.40 19.00 -10.23
C GLY A 33 -36.71 17.55 -9.93
N LEU A 34 -36.62 16.66 -10.93
CA LEU A 34 -36.55 15.25 -10.71
C LEU A 34 -35.47 14.99 -9.65
N PRO A 35 -35.76 14.19 -8.61
CA PRO A 35 -34.75 13.86 -7.61
C PRO A 35 -33.59 13.19 -8.35
N ARG A 36 -32.41 13.85 -8.37
CA ARG A 36 -31.16 13.27 -8.84
C ARG A 36 -30.95 12.02 -8.02
N LYS A 37 -31.18 10.83 -8.60
CA LYS A 37 -30.83 9.55 -7.98
C LYS A 37 -29.37 9.66 -7.60
N SER A 38 -29.09 9.79 -6.31
CA SER A 38 -27.75 9.65 -5.75
C SER A 38 -27.23 8.28 -6.20
N SER A 39 -26.36 8.26 -7.19
CA SER A 39 -25.64 7.04 -7.52
C SER A 39 -24.83 6.72 -6.26
N LYS A 40 -25.15 5.61 -5.58
CA LYS A 40 -24.30 5.10 -4.50
C LYS A 40 -22.89 5.02 -5.04
N ALA A 41 -21.98 5.78 -4.47
CA ALA A 41 -20.57 5.73 -4.86
C ALA A 41 -20.11 4.27 -4.84
N LYS A 42 -19.47 3.83 -5.94
CA LYS A 42 -18.94 2.46 -6.05
C LYS A 42 -17.99 2.23 -4.88
N LYS A 43 -18.20 1.13 -4.13
CA LYS A 43 -17.27 0.74 -3.06
C LYS A 43 -15.91 0.43 -3.67
N PRO A 44 -14.81 0.94 -3.08
CA PRO A 44 -13.45 0.59 -3.53
C PRO A 44 -13.24 -0.92 -3.51
N TYR A 45 -12.59 -1.45 -4.54
CA TYR A 45 -12.37 -2.88 -4.70
C TYR A 45 -10.90 -3.23 -4.52
N VAL A 46 -10.60 -3.98 -3.47
CA VAL A 46 -9.25 -4.45 -3.14
C VAL A 46 -9.13 -5.93 -3.46
N VAL A 47 -8.19 -6.29 -4.32
CA VAL A 47 -7.88 -7.68 -4.64
C VAL A 47 -6.56 -8.06 -3.98
N PHE A 48 -6.61 -9.05 -3.11
CA PHE A 48 -5.45 -9.66 -2.47
C PHE A 48 -5.02 -10.87 -3.27
N VAL A 49 -3.74 -10.97 -3.57
CA VAL A 49 -3.12 -12.08 -4.30
C VAL A 49 -2.07 -12.69 -3.39
N THR A 50 -2.35 -13.90 -2.90
CA THR A 50 -1.46 -14.60 -1.97
C THR A 50 -1.00 -15.93 -2.53
N GLY A 51 0.28 -16.21 -2.34
CA GLY A 51 0.96 -17.42 -2.69
C GLY A 51 2.32 -17.43 -2.01
N ASP A 52 2.30 -17.65 -0.70
CA ASP A 52 3.45 -17.58 0.17
C ASP A 52 3.53 -18.88 0.98
N HIS A 53 4.64 -19.61 0.84
CA HIS A 53 4.81 -20.89 1.50
C HIS A 53 5.27 -20.79 2.96
N GLU A 54 5.50 -19.57 3.47
CA GLU A 54 6.24 -19.42 4.72
C GLU A 54 5.47 -18.66 5.79
N TYR A 55 4.74 -17.60 5.41
CA TYR A 55 4.19 -16.63 6.36
C TYR A 55 2.67 -16.66 6.46
N SER A 56 2.02 -17.71 5.93
CA SER A 56 0.57 -17.93 6.06
C SER A 56 -0.28 -16.74 5.56
N GLY A 57 0.14 -16.09 4.48
CA GLY A 57 -0.60 -14.97 3.88
C GLY A 57 -2.03 -15.36 3.49
N GLU A 58 -2.25 -16.62 3.07
CA GLU A 58 -3.58 -17.16 2.71
C GLU A 58 -4.52 -17.32 3.92
N LEU A 59 -4.01 -17.24 5.15
CA LEU A 59 -4.80 -17.23 6.39
C LEU A 59 -4.97 -15.80 6.92
N THR A 60 -3.93 -14.98 6.83
CA THR A 60 -3.91 -13.62 7.38
C THR A 60 -4.69 -12.62 6.52
N LEU A 61 -4.49 -12.64 5.20
CA LEU A 61 -5.13 -11.66 4.32
C LEU A 61 -6.65 -11.73 4.28
N PRO A 62 -7.31 -12.90 4.40
CA PRO A 62 -8.77 -12.95 4.55
C PRO A 62 -9.30 -12.23 5.77
N LEU A 63 -8.57 -12.22 6.89
CA LEU A 63 -8.96 -11.52 8.12
C LEU A 63 -8.89 -10.00 7.92
N ILE A 64 -7.86 -9.52 7.24
CA ILE A 64 -7.73 -8.11 6.85
C ILE A 64 -8.86 -7.74 5.87
N ALA A 65 -9.11 -8.56 4.86
CA ALA A 65 -10.17 -8.35 3.88
C ALA A 65 -11.54 -8.21 4.54
N ALA A 66 -11.87 -9.12 5.48
CA ALA A 66 -13.12 -9.08 6.25
C ALA A 66 -13.25 -7.79 7.08
N GLU A 67 -12.15 -7.32 7.67
CA GLU A 67 -12.13 -6.06 8.41
C GLU A 67 -12.42 -4.86 7.50
N LEU A 68 -11.81 -4.81 6.31
CA LEU A 68 -12.04 -3.75 5.33
C LEU A 68 -13.49 -3.70 4.86
N GLU A 69 -14.12 -4.84 4.67
CA GLU A 69 -15.54 -4.93 4.31
C GLU A 69 -16.45 -4.48 5.43
N LYS A 70 -16.19 -4.97 6.65
CA LYS A 70 -17.02 -4.73 7.83
C LYS A 70 -16.97 -3.28 8.30
N ASN A 71 -15.77 -2.70 8.40
CA ASN A 71 -15.57 -1.44 9.09
C ASN A 71 -15.19 -0.26 8.18
N TYR A 72 -14.76 -0.52 6.94
CA TYR A 72 -14.26 0.52 6.04
C TYR A 72 -15.03 0.60 4.71
N GLY A 73 -16.11 -0.19 4.55
CA GLY A 73 -17.01 -0.07 3.41
C GLY A 73 -16.40 -0.45 2.06
N MET A 74 -15.34 -1.22 2.07
CA MET A 74 -14.69 -1.72 0.85
C MET A 74 -15.33 -3.02 0.37
N ARG A 75 -15.07 -3.40 -0.88
CA ARG A 75 -15.31 -4.72 -1.45
C ARG A 75 -13.95 -5.40 -1.57
N THR A 76 -13.85 -6.67 -1.24
CA THR A 76 -12.58 -7.40 -1.31
C THR A 76 -12.72 -8.73 -2.07
N LYS A 77 -11.60 -9.24 -2.55
CA LYS A 77 -11.43 -10.61 -3.03
C LYS A 77 -10.04 -11.09 -2.65
N VAL A 78 -9.93 -12.30 -2.11
CA VAL A 78 -8.66 -12.94 -1.80
C VAL A 78 -8.46 -14.10 -2.74
N LEU A 79 -7.39 -14.04 -3.55
CA LEU A 79 -6.96 -15.08 -4.48
C LEU A 79 -5.81 -15.85 -3.83
N LYS A 80 -5.89 -17.16 -3.87
CA LYS A 80 -4.93 -18.06 -3.22
C LYS A 80 -4.31 -19.00 -4.23
N SER A 81 -3.09 -19.47 -3.95
CA SER A 81 -2.46 -20.53 -4.72
C SER A 81 -3.25 -21.84 -4.67
N GLU A 82 -3.24 -22.57 -5.75
CA GLU A 82 -3.80 -23.91 -5.88
C GLU A 82 -2.70 -24.94 -6.20
N PRO A 83 -2.85 -26.21 -5.74
CA PRO A 83 -3.97 -26.76 -4.95
C PRO A 83 -3.94 -26.37 -3.46
N ASP A 84 -2.86 -25.77 -2.99
CA ASP A 84 -2.71 -25.26 -1.63
C ASP A 84 -1.59 -24.18 -1.60
N TYR A 85 -1.20 -23.70 -0.41
CA TYR A 85 -0.17 -22.67 -0.24
C TYR A 85 1.20 -23.02 -0.86
N ASN A 86 1.49 -24.30 -1.13
CA ASN A 86 2.69 -24.74 -1.83
C ASN A 86 2.57 -24.69 -3.36
N GLY A 87 1.37 -24.48 -3.90
CA GLY A 87 1.13 -24.39 -5.35
C GLY A 87 1.84 -23.18 -5.95
N GLU A 88 2.95 -23.39 -6.67
CA GLU A 88 3.75 -22.30 -7.24
C GLU A 88 3.24 -21.83 -8.60
N LYS A 89 2.40 -22.61 -9.27
CA LYS A 89 2.11 -22.45 -10.70
C LYS A 89 0.69 -22.00 -11.01
N ASP A 90 -0.15 -21.82 -10.00
CA ASP A 90 -1.55 -21.45 -10.21
C ASP A 90 -2.09 -20.58 -9.09
N ILE A 91 -2.74 -19.46 -9.47
CA ILE A 91 -3.54 -18.60 -8.60
C ILE A 91 -4.82 -18.27 -9.37
N PRO A 92 -5.89 -19.06 -9.21
CA PRO A 92 -7.14 -18.86 -9.96
C PRO A 92 -7.79 -17.52 -9.64
N GLY A 93 -8.46 -16.93 -10.64
CA GLY A 93 -9.27 -15.73 -10.46
C GLY A 93 -8.51 -14.42 -10.62
N LEU A 94 -7.27 -14.43 -11.13
CA LEU A 94 -6.46 -13.21 -11.38
C LEU A 94 -7.13 -12.22 -12.35
N GLU A 95 -8.10 -12.64 -13.16
CA GLU A 95 -8.92 -11.75 -13.98
C GLU A 95 -9.65 -10.66 -13.15
N ALA A 96 -9.86 -10.90 -11.84
CA ALA A 96 -10.44 -9.92 -10.93
C ALA A 96 -9.61 -8.62 -10.82
N LEU A 97 -8.31 -8.67 -11.14
CA LEU A 97 -7.42 -7.50 -11.16
C LEU A 97 -7.88 -6.43 -12.18
N ARG A 98 -8.56 -6.81 -13.26
CA ARG A 98 -9.12 -5.85 -14.23
C ARG A 98 -10.06 -4.83 -13.60
N GLU A 99 -10.85 -5.27 -12.62
CA GLU A 99 -11.80 -4.41 -11.90
C GLU A 99 -11.24 -3.81 -10.60
N ALA A 100 -10.11 -4.30 -10.11
CA ALA A 100 -9.55 -3.87 -8.85
C ALA A 100 -9.15 -2.38 -8.88
N ASP A 101 -9.39 -1.69 -7.78
CA ASP A 101 -8.90 -0.32 -7.53
C ASP A 101 -7.55 -0.36 -6.80
N LEU A 102 -7.24 -1.46 -6.09
CA LEU A 102 -5.95 -1.74 -5.45
C LEU A 102 -5.65 -3.25 -5.55
N ALA A 103 -4.42 -3.59 -5.94
CA ALA A 103 -3.88 -4.94 -5.83
C ALA A 103 -2.89 -5.04 -4.67
N VAL A 104 -3.08 -6.05 -3.81
CA VAL A 104 -2.22 -6.33 -2.65
C VAL A 104 -1.57 -7.69 -2.85
N PHE A 105 -0.24 -7.73 -2.87
CA PHE A 105 0.52 -8.93 -3.14
C PHE A 105 1.23 -9.45 -1.87
N PHE A 106 1.09 -10.76 -1.63
CA PHE A 106 1.89 -11.49 -0.67
C PHE A 106 2.33 -12.80 -1.32
N LEU A 107 3.38 -12.72 -2.10
CA LEU A 107 3.86 -13.78 -2.99
C LEU A 107 5.29 -14.20 -2.64
N ARG A 108 5.63 -15.47 -2.91
CA ARG A 108 6.99 -16.00 -2.78
C ARG A 108 7.24 -17.09 -3.81
N TRP A 109 8.24 -16.87 -4.68
CA TRP A 109 8.77 -17.85 -5.63
C TRP A 109 7.75 -18.47 -6.58
N ARG A 110 6.75 -17.69 -7.01
CA ARG A 110 5.75 -18.17 -7.97
C ARG A 110 6.35 -18.37 -9.35
N GLN A 111 5.76 -19.30 -10.09
CA GLN A 111 6.06 -19.64 -11.48
C GLN A 111 4.75 -19.71 -12.30
N LEU A 112 3.94 -18.67 -12.19
CA LEU A 112 2.62 -18.61 -12.83
C LEU A 112 2.73 -18.74 -14.36
N PRO A 113 1.74 -19.34 -15.04
CA PRO A 113 1.69 -19.39 -16.49
C PRO A 113 1.46 -18.00 -17.10
N GLN A 114 1.75 -17.87 -18.39
CA GLN A 114 1.76 -16.56 -19.06
C GLN A 114 0.40 -15.87 -19.07
N ASP A 115 -0.68 -16.60 -19.20
CA ASP A 115 -2.05 -16.07 -19.16
C ASP A 115 -2.38 -15.42 -17.81
N GLN A 116 -1.94 -16.03 -16.71
CA GLN A 116 -2.09 -15.44 -15.37
C GLN A 116 -1.18 -14.22 -15.18
N LEU A 117 0.05 -14.25 -15.67
CA LEU A 117 0.95 -13.10 -15.64
C LEU A 117 0.41 -11.93 -16.44
N ASN A 118 -0.33 -12.18 -17.52
CA ASN A 118 -0.91 -11.14 -18.34
C ASN A 118 -1.92 -10.28 -17.54
N TYR A 119 -2.70 -10.86 -16.62
CA TYR A 119 -3.59 -10.09 -15.75
C TYR A 119 -2.83 -9.16 -14.82
N ILE A 120 -1.70 -9.63 -14.27
CA ILE A 120 -0.83 -8.79 -13.43
C ILE A 120 -0.20 -7.66 -14.25
N ASP A 121 0.29 -7.98 -15.46
CA ASP A 121 0.90 -7.02 -16.37
C ASP A 121 -0.10 -5.94 -16.82
N GLU A 122 -1.32 -6.33 -17.22
CA GLU A 122 -2.41 -5.42 -17.56
C GLU A 122 -2.73 -4.48 -16.39
N TYR A 123 -2.79 -5.03 -15.18
CA TYR A 123 -3.06 -4.25 -13.97
C TYR A 123 -1.95 -3.22 -13.72
N LEU A 124 -0.68 -3.62 -13.74
CA LEU A 124 0.46 -2.72 -13.54
C LEU A 124 0.49 -1.61 -14.59
N LYS A 125 0.32 -1.97 -15.87
CA LYS A 125 0.28 -1.02 -16.99
C LYS A 125 -0.86 -0.02 -16.91
N SER A 126 -1.93 -0.34 -16.18
CA SER A 126 -3.02 0.61 -15.94
C SER A 126 -2.64 1.77 -15.03
N GLY A 127 -1.48 1.75 -14.38
CA GLY A 127 -1.02 2.77 -13.44
C GLY A 127 -1.80 2.80 -12.12
N LYS A 128 -2.60 1.77 -11.84
CA LYS A 128 -3.30 1.63 -10.56
C LYS A 128 -2.33 1.32 -9.41
N PRO A 129 -2.71 1.61 -8.16
CA PRO A 129 -1.84 1.43 -7.01
C PRO A 129 -1.58 -0.04 -6.67
N VAL A 130 -0.42 -0.32 -6.08
CA VAL A 130 0.00 -1.65 -5.66
C VAL A 130 0.53 -1.64 -4.24
N MET A 131 0.23 -2.70 -3.49
CA MET A 131 0.78 -2.92 -2.14
C MET A 131 1.45 -4.27 -2.05
N GLY A 132 2.59 -4.36 -1.33
CA GLY A 132 3.34 -5.60 -1.15
C GLY A 132 3.71 -5.88 0.29
N PHE A 133 3.74 -7.17 0.64
CA PHE A 133 4.20 -7.66 1.92
C PHE A 133 5.46 -8.53 1.76
N ARG A 134 6.43 -8.32 2.61
CA ARG A 134 7.56 -9.21 2.95
C ARG A 134 8.14 -9.96 1.75
N THR A 135 7.75 -11.23 1.57
CA THR A 135 8.26 -12.11 0.51
C THR A 135 7.91 -11.66 -0.90
N THR A 136 7.05 -10.67 -1.07
CA THR A 136 6.80 -10.06 -2.38
C THR A 136 8.07 -9.45 -2.99
N THR A 137 9.09 -9.15 -2.18
CA THR A 137 10.43 -8.77 -2.67
C THR A 137 11.07 -9.84 -3.55
N HIS A 138 10.65 -11.10 -3.44
CA HIS A 138 11.07 -12.23 -4.27
C HIS A 138 9.86 -13.07 -4.71
N ALA A 139 8.84 -12.36 -5.22
CA ALA A 139 7.55 -12.93 -5.61
C ALA A 139 7.65 -14.06 -6.63
N PHE A 140 8.54 -13.92 -7.61
CA PHE A 140 8.71 -14.87 -8.71
C PHE A 140 10.12 -15.49 -8.73
N ASN A 141 10.20 -16.76 -9.20
CA ASN A 141 11.46 -17.47 -9.29
C ASN A 141 11.46 -18.40 -10.52
N TYR A 142 11.51 -17.81 -11.70
CA TYR A 142 11.66 -18.55 -12.95
C TYR A 142 13.12 -18.93 -13.15
N PRO A 143 13.40 -20.17 -13.63
CA PRO A 143 14.76 -20.64 -13.89
C PRO A 143 15.40 -19.90 -15.07
N ASP A 144 16.72 -20.07 -15.20
CA ASP A 144 17.46 -19.60 -16.36
C ASP A 144 16.94 -20.26 -17.64
N GLY A 145 16.80 -19.48 -18.70
CA GLY A 145 16.24 -19.93 -19.98
C GLY A 145 14.71 -19.87 -20.08
N ASP A 146 13.98 -19.67 -18.99
CA ASP A 146 12.52 -19.45 -19.05
C ASP A 146 12.22 -18.06 -19.64
N SER A 147 11.33 -18.01 -20.64
CA SER A 147 10.91 -16.75 -21.27
C SER A 147 10.28 -15.74 -20.29
N ARG A 148 9.77 -16.21 -19.15
CA ARG A 148 9.15 -15.42 -18.09
C ARG A 148 10.15 -14.95 -17.03
N LYS A 149 11.44 -15.25 -17.16
CA LYS A 149 12.47 -14.90 -16.16
C LYS A 149 12.52 -13.42 -15.81
N ALA A 150 12.11 -12.54 -16.73
CA ALA A 150 12.03 -11.10 -16.48
C ALA A 150 11.08 -10.73 -15.30
N TRP A 151 10.15 -11.64 -14.93
CA TRP A 151 9.28 -11.47 -13.78
C TRP A 151 10.00 -11.61 -12.43
N ASN A 152 11.19 -12.21 -12.39
CA ASN A 152 11.99 -12.24 -11.16
C ASN A 152 12.36 -10.83 -10.67
N ALA A 153 12.32 -9.82 -11.56
CA ALA A 153 12.49 -8.40 -11.23
C ALA A 153 11.18 -7.67 -10.89
N PHE A 154 10.09 -8.40 -10.61
CA PHE A 154 8.78 -7.81 -10.29
C PHE A 154 8.86 -6.81 -9.14
N ALA A 155 9.52 -7.20 -8.04
CA ALA A 155 9.62 -6.35 -6.85
C ALA A 155 10.38 -5.05 -7.12
N GLU A 156 11.45 -5.12 -7.93
CA GLU A 156 12.20 -3.93 -8.34
C GLU A 156 11.32 -2.96 -9.13
N LYS A 157 10.59 -3.48 -10.11
CA LYS A 157 9.77 -2.66 -11.01
C LYS A 157 8.50 -2.12 -10.35
N ALA A 158 7.87 -2.91 -9.48
CA ALA A 158 6.59 -2.56 -8.87
C ALA A 158 6.75 -1.76 -7.57
N PHE A 159 7.82 -1.99 -6.81
CA PHE A 159 7.97 -1.48 -5.45
C PHE A 159 9.31 -0.77 -5.17
N GLY A 160 10.25 -0.78 -6.11
CA GLY A 160 11.61 -0.32 -5.83
C GLY A 160 12.27 -1.15 -4.72
N ALA A 161 12.04 -2.46 -4.71
CA ALA A 161 12.61 -3.40 -3.76
C ALA A 161 13.67 -4.29 -4.46
N PRO A 162 14.59 -4.95 -3.72
CA PRO A 162 15.57 -5.81 -4.34
C PRO A 162 14.94 -6.89 -5.23
N PRO A 163 15.49 -7.20 -6.41
CA PRO A 163 14.99 -8.27 -7.26
C PRO A 163 15.45 -9.65 -6.74
N GLY A 164 14.51 -10.51 -6.39
CA GLY A 164 14.80 -11.89 -5.99
C GLY A 164 15.39 -12.00 -4.59
N TRP A 165 16.00 -13.15 -4.29
CA TRP A 165 16.56 -13.49 -2.98
C TRP A 165 18.00 -14.01 -3.10
N GLY A 166 18.90 -13.52 -2.25
CA GLY A 166 20.33 -13.91 -2.29
C GLY A 166 21.05 -13.43 -3.54
N GLY A 167 22.07 -14.21 -3.97
CA GLY A 167 22.77 -14.01 -5.24
C GLY A 167 23.34 -12.59 -5.43
N ALA A 168 23.27 -12.09 -6.65
CA ALA A 168 23.76 -10.77 -7.02
C ALA A 168 23.02 -9.63 -6.31
N ALA A 169 21.74 -9.81 -6.02
CA ALA A 169 20.93 -8.83 -5.29
C ALA A 169 21.34 -8.70 -3.82
N LYS A 170 22.10 -9.67 -3.28
CA LYS A 170 22.50 -9.73 -1.86
C LYS A 170 21.33 -9.54 -0.89
N HIS A 171 20.11 -9.73 -1.36
CA HIS A 171 18.88 -9.61 -0.57
C HIS A 171 18.74 -10.81 0.34
N THR A 172 18.84 -10.62 1.61
CA THR A 172 18.78 -11.66 2.64
C THR A 172 18.20 -11.08 3.93
N HIS A 173 18.18 -11.88 5.01
CA HIS A 173 17.89 -11.41 6.37
C HIS A 173 19.11 -11.56 7.29
N TYR A 174 19.02 -11.01 8.49
CA TYR A 174 20.10 -11.02 9.49
C TYR A 174 20.01 -12.18 10.51
N GLY A 175 19.25 -13.23 10.20
CA GLY A 175 19.18 -14.46 11.02
C GLY A 175 17.75 -14.85 11.37
N HIS A 176 17.52 -16.16 11.49
CA HIS A 176 16.20 -16.72 11.83
C HIS A 176 15.82 -16.57 13.31
N ASN A 177 16.81 -16.30 14.17
CA ASN A 177 16.59 -16.04 15.60
C ASN A 177 16.48 -14.53 15.89
N SER A 178 16.54 -13.69 14.85
CA SER A 178 16.43 -12.26 15.02
C SER A 178 14.97 -11.82 14.94
N THR A 179 14.70 -10.66 15.52
CA THR A 179 13.46 -9.90 15.39
C THR A 179 13.79 -8.47 15.01
N THR A 180 12.82 -7.58 14.92
CA THR A 180 13.08 -6.22 14.48
C THR A 180 12.41 -5.17 15.38
N ASP A 181 13.21 -4.24 15.90
CA ASP A 181 12.73 -2.99 16.45
C ASP A 181 12.49 -1.99 15.32
N VAL A 182 11.29 -1.42 15.28
CA VAL A 182 10.84 -0.52 14.21
C VAL A 182 10.65 0.88 14.76
N THR A 183 11.13 1.89 14.02
CA THR A 183 10.96 3.30 14.36
C THR A 183 10.44 4.10 13.17
N VAL A 184 9.60 5.08 13.46
CA VAL A 184 9.15 6.07 12.47
C VAL A 184 10.32 6.96 12.08
N ILE A 185 10.55 7.13 10.77
CA ILE A 185 11.56 8.06 10.27
C ILE A 185 11.07 9.50 10.50
N PRO A 186 11.80 10.35 11.24
CA PRO A 186 11.32 11.67 11.63
C PRO A 186 10.83 12.54 10.45
N ALA A 187 11.53 12.49 9.32
CA ALA A 187 11.15 13.22 8.11
C ALA A 187 9.80 12.77 7.52
N ALA A 188 9.35 11.56 7.81
CA ALA A 188 8.09 10.99 7.34
C ALA A 188 6.96 11.10 8.36
N ALA A 189 7.17 11.64 9.56
CA ALA A 189 6.20 11.61 10.67
C ALA A 189 4.83 12.24 10.32
N SER A 190 4.79 13.16 9.37
CA SER A 190 3.55 13.77 8.88
C SER A 190 2.87 13.00 7.73
N ASN A 191 3.45 11.89 7.27
CA ASN A 191 2.85 11.09 6.20
C ASN A 191 1.52 10.49 6.68
N PRO A 192 0.43 10.61 5.89
CA PRO A 192 -0.89 10.10 6.27
C PRO A 192 -0.90 8.62 6.67
N ILE A 193 -0.05 7.78 6.05
CA ILE A 193 0.07 6.35 6.38
C ILE A 193 0.47 6.14 7.85
N LEU A 194 1.22 7.07 8.44
CA LEU A 194 1.69 6.99 9.82
C LEU A 194 0.71 7.58 10.84
N THR A 195 -0.47 8.03 10.42
CA THR A 195 -1.48 8.60 11.33
C THR A 195 -1.83 7.61 12.45
N GLY A 196 -1.43 7.98 13.68
CA GLY A 196 -1.67 7.18 14.90
C GLY A 196 -0.94 5.84 14.95
N VAL A 197 0.02 5.59 14.09
CA VAL A 197 1.00 4.51 14.24
C VAL A 197 1.95 4.90 15.37
N ALA A 198 2.25 3.97 16.28
CA ALA A 198 3.19 4.22 17.36
C ALA A 198 4.57 4.63 16.79
N PRO A 199 5.27 5.60 17.41
CA PRO A 199 6.56 6.09 16.91
C PRO A 199 7.65 5.02 16.94
N SER A 200 7.49 3.98 17.79
CA SER A 200 8.33 2.78 17.82
C SER A 200 7.49 1.57 18.23
N PHE A 201 7.83 0.41 17.70
CA PHE A 201 7.20 -0.87 18.05
C PHE A 201 8.14 -2.03 17.67
N HIS A 202 7.85 -3.22 18.20
CA HIS A 202 8.60 -4.44 17.93
C HIS A 202 7.79 -5.39 17.07
N VAL A 203 8.46 -6.12 16.18
CA VAL A 203 7.85 -7.12 15.29
C VAL A 203 8.69 -8.40 15.26
N ALA A 204 8.03 -9.53 15.01
CA ALA A 204 8.68 -10.85 14.90
C ALA A 204 9.43 -11.02 13.55
N SER A 205 9.11 -10.23 12.54
CA SER A 205 9.80 -10.28 11.24
C SER A 205 11.30 -10.12 11.40
N TRP A 206 12.04 -11.05 10.78
CA TRP A 206 13.50 -10.91 10.63
C TRP A 206 13.79 -9.75 9.70
N LEU A 207 14.69 -8.86 10.10
CA LEU A 207 15.05 -7.70 9.29
C LEU A 207 15.64 -8.14 7.96
N TYR A 208 15.06 -7.65 6.86
CA TYR A 208 15.59 -7.86 5.52
C TYR A 208 16.68 -6.85 5.21
N ARG A 209 17.76 -7.33 4.60
CA ARG A 209 18.79 -6.48 4.04
C ARG A 209 18.34 -5.99 2.67
N VAL A 210 18.00 -4.72 2.57
CA VAL A 210 17.62 -4.06 1.31
C VAL A 210 18.63 -3.00 0.90
N GLN A 211 19.30 -2.37 1.88
CA GLN A 211 20.37 -1.41 1.61
C GLN A 211 21.69 -2.09 1.21
N PRO A 212 22.61 -1.35 0.52
CA PRO A 212 22.52 0.09 0.18
C PRO A 212 21.75 0.42 -1.11
N ASP A 213 21.41 -0.57 -1.94
CA ASP A 213 20.95 -0.34 -3.30
C ASP A 213 19.44 -0.01 -3.39
N TYR A 214 18.67 -0.38 -2.37
CA TYR A 214 17.22 -0.20 -2.31
C TYR A 214 16.78 0.42 -0.99
N PRO A 215 15.59 1.06 -0.97
CA PRO A 215 14.78 1.45 -2.13
C PRO A 215 15.41 2.59 -2.95
N PRO A 216 14.84 2.94 -4.13
CA PRO A 216 15.32 4.06 -4.96
C PRO A 216 15.39 5.38 -4.17
N LYS A 217 16.28 6.28 -4.57
CA LYS A 217 16.50 7.55 -3.87
C LYS A 217 15.28 8.47 -3.81
N ASP A 218 14.37 8.33 -4.76
CA ASP A 218 13.10 9.06 -4.84
C ASP A 218 11.94 8.39 -4.08
N ALA A 219 12.20 7.25 -3.44
CA ALA A 219 11.23 6.64 -2.53
C ALA A 219 11.11 7.43 -1.23
N THR A 220 9.91 7.47 -0.67
CA THR A 220 9.68 8.03 0.67
C THR A 220 9.78 6.92 1.70
N LEU A 221 10.86 6.92 2.48
CA LEU A 221 11.06 5.98 3.59
C LEU A 221 10.13 6.37 4.74
N LEU A 222 9.37 5.41 5.25
CA LEU A 222 8.40 5.62 6.34
C LEU A 222 8.92 5.09 7.67
N LEU A 223 9.43 3.88 7.66
CA LEU A 223 9.85 3.14 8.86
C LEU A 223 11.25 2.56 8.65
N MET A 224 12.06 2.65 9.71
CA MET A 224 13.38 2.04 9.80
C MET A 224 13.33 0.88 10.78
N GLY A 225 13.98 -0.22 10.43
CA GLY A 225 14.12 -1.41 11.26
C GLY A 225 15.56 -1.61 11.72
N LYS A 226 15.72 -2.00 12.99
CA LYS A 226 16.98 -2.43 13.60
C LYS A 226 16.83 -3.89 14.03
N ALA A 227 17.77 -4.74 13.58
CA ALA A 227 17.75 -6.15 13.98
C ALA A 227 18.04 -6.32 15.47
N VAL A 228 17.23 -7.16 16.12
CA VAL A 228 17.43 -7.61 17.51
C VAL A 228 17.92 -9.05 17.46
N ASN A 229 19.01 -9.37 18.16
CA ASN A 229 19.69 -10.66 18.14
C ASN A 229 20.03 -11.19 16.75
N PRO A 230 20.72 -10.42 15.91
CA PRO A 230 21.13 -10.88 14.59
C PRO A 230 22.23 -11.96 14.68
N ASP A 231 22.24 -12.91 13.73
CA ASP A 231 23.27 -13.96 13.63
C ASP A 231 24.60 -13.43 13.03
N LYS A 232 24.62 -12.19 12.54
CA LYS A 232 25.74 -11.52 11.90
C LYS A 232 25.63 -10.02 12.09
N GLU A 233 26.72 -9.29 11.81
CA GLU A 233 26.71 -7.82 11.83
C GLU A 233 25.54 -7.29 10.97
N ALA A 234 24.73 -6.43 11.56
CA ALA A 234 23.55 -5.88 10.94
C ALA A 234 23.62 -4.36 10.88
N ILE A 235 23.12 -3.81 9.78
CA ILE A 235 22.85 -2.38 9.62
C ILE A 235 21.34 -2.16 9.67
N ASP A 236 20.93 -0.96 10.06
CA ASP A 236 19.51 -0.58 9.97
C ASP A 236 19.07 -0.58 8.51
N ASN A 237 17.83 -1.03 8.28
CA ASN A 237 17.24 -1.10 6.95
C ASN A 237 15.83 -0.52 6.95
N PRO A 238 15.39 0.15 5.88
CA PRO A 238 14.00 0.54 5.73
C PRO A 238 13.11 -0.70 5.69
N VAL A 239 12.02 -0.67 6.48
CA VAL A 239 11.04 -1.77 6.56
C VAL A 239 9.69 -1.42 5.98
N ALA A 240 9.44 -0.14 5.66
CA ALA A 240 8.28 0.31 4.91
C ALA A 240 8.60 1.60 4.16
N TRP A 241 8.14 1.68 2.90
CA TRP A 241 8.28 2.88 2.07
C TRP A 241 7.17 2.98 1.04
N THR A 242 7.03 4.18 0.47
CA THR A 242 6.20 4.43 -0.70
C THR A 242 7.07 4.86 -1.87
N TRP A 243 6.61 4.54 -3.07
CA TRP A 243 7.29 4.90 -4.32
C TRP A 243 6.27 5.12 -5.42
N LYS A 244 6.68 5.77 -6.49
CA LYS A 244 5.91 5.86 -7.74
C LYS A 244 6.60 4.99 -8.77
N ASN A 245 6.00 3.87 -9.11
CA ASN A 245 6.61 2.88 -9.99
C ASN A 245 6.67 3.33 -11.46
N GLY A 246 7.37 2.56 -12.30
CA GLY A 246 7.60 2.89 -13.69
C GLY A 246 6.35 3.01 -14.57
N TRP A 247 5.19 2.56 -14.10
CA TRP A 247 3.89 2.71 -14.74
C TRP A 247 3.07 3.89 -14.20
N GLY A 248 3.64 4.66 -13.29
CA GLY A 248 3.00 5.81 -12.68
C GLY A 248 2.07 5.50 -11.52
N GLY A 249 1.91 4.22 -11.17
CA GLY A 249 1.12 3.78 -10.01
C GLY A 249 1.81 4.10 -8.69
N ARG A 250 1.02 4.44 -7.65
CA ARG A 250 1.53 4.48 -6.30
C ARG A 250 1.87 3.07 -5.83
N ALA A 251 2.92 2.95 -5.06
CA ALA A 251 3.35 1.68 -4.51
C ALA A 251 3.70 1.84 -3.03
N PHE A 252 3.14 0.97 -2.21
CA PHE A 252 3.56 0.78 -0.82
C PHE A 252 4.08 -0.64 -0.66
N ILE A 253 5.21 -0.80 -0.01
CA ILE A 253 5.70 -2.11 0.40
C ILE A 253 6.21 -2.07 1.84
N THR A 254 6.06 -3.19 2.53
CA THR A 254 6.71 -3.44 3.81
C THR A 254 7.42 -4.79 3.80
N THR A 255 8.62 -4.83 4.37
CA THR A 255 9.37 -6.08 4.59
C THR A 255 8.92 -6.82 5.86
N MET A 256 7.99 -6.25 6.62
CA MET A 256 7.26 -6.91 7.71
C MET A 256 6.14 -7.78 7.12
N GLY A 257 5.64 -8.74 7.88
CA GLY A 257 4.58 -9.65 7.44
C GLY A 257 4.69 -11.06 8.03
N HIS A 258 5.52 -11.26 9.07
CA HIS A 258 5.43 -12.45 9.91
C HIS A 258 4.02 -12.52 10.50
N PRO A 259 3.38 -13.69 10.66
CA PRO A 259 2.03 -13.78 11.23
C PRO A 259 1.86 -13.02 12.55
N GLU A 260 2.86 -13.06 13.42
CA GLU A 260 2.84 -12.35 14.71
C GLU A 260 2.91 -10.82 14.54
N ASP A 261 3.46 -10.29 13.47
CA ASP A 261 3.45 -8.84 13.21
C ASP A 261 2.02 -8.32 13.11
N PHE A 262 1.10 -9.13 12.54
CA PHE A 262 -0.31 -8.78 12.43
C PHE A 262 -1.05 -8.79 13.77
N GLN A 263 -0.41 -9.22 14.86
CA GLN A 263 -0.92 -9.08 16.23
C GLN A 263 -0.50 -7.74 16.85
N VAL A 264 0.44 -7.01 16.25
CA VAL A 264 0.93 -5.70 16.70
C VAL A 264 0.01 -4.61 16.19
N GLU A 265 -0.68 -3.89 17.08
CA GLU A 265 -1.67 -2.87 16.71
C GLU A 265 -1.08 -1.77 15.80
N ALA A 266 0.17 -1.35 16.06
CA ALA A 266 0.86 -0.36 15.22
C ALA A 266 1.02 -0.86 13.77
N PHE A 267 1.32 -2.14 13.58
CA PHE A 267 1.43 -2.72 12.25
C PHE A 267 0.06 -2.88 11.56
N GLN A 268 -0.96 -3.33 12.30
CA GLN A 268 -2.34 -3.39 11.78
C GLN A 268 -2.80 -2.02 11.29
N ARG A 269 -2.54 -0.98 12.09
CA ARG A 269 -2.89 0.40 11.75
C ARG A 269 -2.15 0.89 10.50
N LEU A 270 -0.84 0.61 10.42
CA LEU A 270 -0.03 0.88 9.23
C LEU A 270 -0.64 0.28 7.97
N VAL A 271 -1.04 -1.00 8.03
CA VAL A 271 -1.64 -1.75 6.90
C VAL A 271 -2.95 -1.11 6.44
N VAL A 272 -3.87 -0.84 7.37
CA VAL A 272 -5.17 -0.22 7.04
C VAL A 272 -4.97 1.19 6.47
N ASN A 273 -4.07 1.97 7.06
CA ASN A 273 -3.74 3.30 6.60
C ASN A 273 -3.14 3.29 5.19
N ALA A 274 -2.22 2.36 4.91
CA ALA A 274 -1.60 2.20 3.59
C ALA A 274 -2.65 1.87 2.52
N ILE A 275 -3.59 0.96 2.80
CA ILE A 275 -4.69 0.63 1.88
C ILE A 275 -5.54 1.87 1.57
N HIS A 276 -5.91 2.66 2.58
CA HIS A 276 -6.67 3.90 2.36
C HIS A 276 -5.87 4.91 1.53
N TRP A 277 -4.59 5.09 1.87
CA TRP A 277 -3.72 6.02 1.14
C TRP A 277 -3.55 5.61 -0.33
N GLU A 278 -3.34 4.32 -0.60
CA GLU A 278 -3.23 3.79 -1.96
C GLU A 278 -4.51 4.04 -2.78
N LEU A 279 -5.67 3.85 -2.17
CA LEU A 279 -6.97 4.12 -2.79
C LEU A 279 -7.28 5.61 -2.94
N GLY A 280 -6.43 6.51 -2.44
CA GLY A 280 -6.70 7.94 -2.41
C GLY A 280 -7.83 8.35 -1.47
N LEU A 281 -8.16 7.49 -0.52
CA LEU A 281 -9.16 7.73 0.51
C LEU A 281 -8.53 8.43 1.72
N PRO A 282 -9.32 9.20 2.48
CA PRO A 282 -8.86 9.69 3.78
C PRO A 282 -8.48 8.54 4.69
N VAL A 283 -7.30 8.64 5.29
CA VAL A 283 -6.86 7.67 6.30
C VAL A 283 -7.77 7.79 7.54
N PRO A 284 -8.21 6.68 8.14
CA PRO A 284 -9.09 6.69 9.30
C PRO A 284 -8.45 7.40 10.49
N LYS A 285 -9.06 8.47 10.97
CA LYS A 285 -8.63 9.17 12.19
C LYS A 285 -8.94 8.36 13.44
N ASN A 286 -10.13 7.75 13.46
CA ASN A 286 -10.60 6.92 14.55
C ASN A 286 -10.26 5.46 14.26
N TRP A 287 -9.36 4.90 15.05
CA TRP A 287 -9.01 3.50 15.00
C TRP A 287 -10.17 2.65 15.55
N LYS A 288 -10.52 1.57 14.87
CA LYS A 288 -11.60 0.68 15.27
C LYS A 288 -11.20 -0.34 16.35
N GLY A 289 -9.96 -0.23 16.81
CA GLY A 289 -9.37 -1.11 17.79
C GLY A 289 -8.52 -2.22 17.16
N LYS A 290 -7.77 -2.90 18.01
CA LYS A 290 -6.90 -4.01 17.59
C LYS A 290 -7.72 -5.10 16.92
N LEU A 291 -7.25 -5.54 15.74
CA LEU A 291 -7.85 -6.64 14.99
C LEU A 291 -7.47 -7.96 15.68
N ASP A 292 -8.42 -8.89 15.77
CA ASP A 292 -8.14 -10.24 16.23
C ASP A 292 -7.56 -11.08 15.08
N ILE A 293 -6.26 -10.95 14.85
CA ILE A 293 -5.52 -11.71 13.87
C ILE A 293 -4.54 -12.60 14.63
N ASN A 294 -4.93 -13.84 14.83
CA ASN A 294 -4.11 -14.86 15.50
C ASN A 294 -3.86 -16.01 14.53
N VAL A 295 -2.84 -15.86 13.70
CA VAL A 295 -2.41 -16.87 12.74
C VAL A 295 -1.05 -17.39 13.19
N PRO A 296 -0.87 -18.72 13.34
CA PRO A 296 0.41 -19.28 13.76
C PRO A 296 1.45 -19.13 12.65
N TYR A 297 2.72 -19.00 13.06
CA TYR A 297 3.83 -19.13 12.11
C TYR A 297 3.98 -20.58 11.66
N GLY A 298 4.18 -20.76 10.37
CA GLY A 298 4.19 -22.07 9.75
C GLY A 298 2.77 -22.62 9.54
N HIS A 299 2.61 -23.38 8.47
CA HIS A 299 1.29 -23.95 8.13
C HIS A 299 0.96 -25.09 9.07
N PRO A 300 -0.32 -25.29 9.40
CA PRO A 300 -0.75 -26.46 10.14
C PRO A 300 -0.24 -27.74 9.45
N LYS A 301 0.42 -28.63 10.19
CA LYS A 301 0.79 -29.94 9.67
C LYS A 301 -0.49 -30.62 9.17
N LYS A 302 -0.47 -31.10 7.92
CA LYS A 302 -1.57 -31.93 7.43
C LYS A 302 -1.69 -33.16 8.36
N SER A 303 -2.84 -33.29 9.02
CA SER A 303 -3.21 -34.46 9.84
C SER A 303 -3.34 -35.70 8.98
#